data_186c4ada0ed2381fa0c5ca24a529a992
#
_entry.id   186c4ada0ed2381fa0c5ca24a529a992
#
_cell.length_a   1.000
_cell.length_b   1.000
_cell.length_c   1.000
_cell.angle_alpha   90.00
_cell.angle_beta   90.00
_cell.angle_gamma   90.00
#
_symmetry.space_group_name_H-M   'P 1'
#
loop_
_entity.id
_entity.type
_entity.pdbx_description
1 polymer ?
#
loop_
_entity_poly.entity_id
_entity_poly.type
_entity_poly.pdbx_seq_one_letter_code
_entity_poly.pdbx_strand_id
1 'polypeptide(L)'
;MHRLINMYRPITATPFTDNDTYCEITPCEALRPYIRCFWGTKKPVSAQSDTASSGIVIPDTCMDIIFDINYTKNNYSGFLCTIDEHSYPTGGTIVADTTATFAVRFYAWTAILFSEEDFTGRKNSAFAVEEFFSKLKAELEPLLFDVPTLDGKIVITEKLLLKKLSTNRINNNLMNAIHYMLETNGRAKISDICDYTSVSERQLERIFNY
;
A
#
# COMPACT_ATOMS: atom_id res chain seq x y z
N MET A 1 -6.95 15.86 -4.02
CA MET A 1 -5.90 14.84 -3.85
C MET A 1 -4.53 15.46 -3.60
N HIS A 2 -3.93 16.24 -4.51
CA HIS A 2 -2.59 16.85 -4.30
C HIS A 2 -2.45 17.62 -2.99
N ARG A 3 -3.49 18.34 -2.54
CA ARG A 3 -3.45 19.05 -1.26
C ARG A 3 -3.32 18.12 -0.06
N LEU A 4 -4.01 16.98 -0.08
CA LEU A 4 -3.96 15.98 1.01
C LEU A 4 -2.57 15.38 1.19
N ILE A 5 -1.93 14.98 0.10
CA ILE A 5 -0.60 14.33 0.18
C ILE A 5 0.49 15.30 0.67
N ASN A 6 0.32 16.60 0.48
CA ASN A 6 1.26 17.60 1.00
C ASN A 6 1.11 17.79 2.52
N MET A 7 -0.07 17.51 3.06
CA MET A 7 -0.38 17.62 4.50
C MET A 7 -0.13 16.31 5.24
N TYR A 8 -0.35 15.19 4.58
CA TYR A 8 -0.24 13.87 5.17
C TYR A 8 1.19 13.35 5.12
N ARG A 9 1.72 13.01 6.31
CA ARG A 9 3.04 12.43 6.47
C ARG A 9 2.90 11.15 7.28
N PRO A 10 2.71 9.99 6.63
CA PRO A 10 2.63 8.73 7.33
C PRO A 10 3.94 8.49 8.08
N ILE A 11 3.83 7.97 9.27
CA ILE A 11 5.00 7.47 9.99
C ILE A 11 5.49 6.25 9.18
N THR A 12 6.73 6.28 8.76
CA THR A 12 7.34 5.11 8.15
C THR A 12 7.56 4.06 9.23
N ALA A 13 7.09 2.86 8.96
CA ALA A 13 7.02 1.76 9.93
C ALA A 13 8.37 1.32 10.50
N THR A 14 9.46 1.68 9.87
CA THR A 14 10.80 1.37 10.33
C THR A 14 11.73 2.53 10.07
N PRO A 15 12.64 2.85 10.99
CA PRO A 15 13.82 3.62 10.65
C PRO A 15 14.72 2.74 9.78
N PHE A 16 14.32 2.52 8.53
CA PHE A 16 15.12 1.74 7.62
C PHE A 16 16.14 2.62 6.92
N THR A 17 17.28 2.06 6.79
CA THR A 17 18.30 2.54 5.87
C THR A 17 17.95 1.97 4.49
N ASP A 18 17.89 2.83 3.47
CA ASP A 18 17.86 2.38 2.08
C ASP A 18 19.03 1.42 1.83
N ASN A 19 18.72 0.19 1.51
CA ASN A 19 19.68 -0.87 1.24
C ASN A 19 19.19 -1.77 0.09
N ASP A 20 19.93 -2.81 -0.25
CA ASP A 20 19.61 -3.68 -1.39
C ASP A 20 18.38 -4.56 -1.13
N THR A 21 18.03 -4.83 0.13
CA THR A 21 16.87 -5.67 0.50
C THR A 21 15.62 -4.86 0.76
N TYR A 22 15.74 -3.55 1.01
CA TYR A 22 14.60 -2.65 1.18
C TYR A 22 14.95 -1.25 0.69
N CYS A 23 14.18 -0.74 -0.25
CA CYS A 23 14.21 0.67 -0.65
C CYS A 23 12.82 1.15 -1.02
N GLU A 24 12.57 2.45 -0.85
CA GLU A 24 11.34 3.11 -1.29
C GLU A 24 11.62 4.00 -2.49
N ILE A 25 10.75 3.92 -3.50
CA ILE A 25 10.83 4.72 -4.73
C ILE A 25 9.54 5.51 -4.90
N THR A 26 9.69 6.81 -5.10
CA THR A 26 8.57 7.72 -5.33
C THR A 26 7.92 7.43 -6.68
N PRO A 27 6.58 7.35 -6.76
CA PRO A 27 5.86 7.15 -8.00
C PRO A 27 6.04 8.30 -9.00
N CYS A 28 5.73 8.04 -10.28
CA CYS A 28 5.62 9.09 -11.28
C CYS A 28 4.60 10.15 -10.85
N GLU A 29 4.73 11.37 -11.38
CA GLU A 29 3.94 12.52 -10.95
C GLU A 29 2.43 12.27 -10.98
N ALA A 30 1.94 11.58 -12.01
CA ALA A 30 0.53 11.27 -12.19
C ALA A 30 -0.04 10.33 -11.10
N LEU A 31 0.79 9.47 -10.50
CA LEU A 31 0.38 8.52 -9.47
C LEU A 31 0.65 9.01 -8.04
N ARG A 32 1.48 10.02 -7.83
CA ARG A 32 1.77 10.58 -6.48
C ARG A 32 0.54 10.94 -5.66
N PRO A 33 -0.58 11.41 -6.22
CA PRO A 33 -1.78 11.69 -5.44
C PRO A 33 -2.46 10.45 -4.84
N TYR A 34 -2.08 9.27 -5.31
CA TYR A 34 -2.78 8.01 -5.03
C TYR A 34 -1.88 6.96 -4.36
N ILE A 35 -0.61 6.97 -4.70
CA ILE A 35 0.39 5.98 -4.26
C ILE A 35 1.44 6.70 -3.43
N ARG A 36 1.70 6.19 -2.22
CA ARG A 36 2.71 6.74 -1.32
C ARG A 36 4.11 6.45 -1.86
N CYS A 37 4.39 5.19 -2.16
CA CYS A 37 5.65 4.74 -2.75
C CYS A 37 5.50 3.34 -3.35
N PHE A 38 6.46 2.94 -4.14
CA PHE A 38 6.80 1.55 -4.39
C PHE A 38 7.93 1.18 -3.44
N TRP A 39 7.95 -0.06 -2.95
CA TRP A 39 9.04 -0.52 -2.12
C TRP A 39 9.38 -1.98 -2.37
N GLY A 40 10.57 -2.40 -1.97
CA GLY A 40 11.01 -3.77 -2.09
C GLY A 40 12.51 -3.94 -2.28
N THR A 41 12.89 -5.11 -2.76
CA THR A 41 14.26 -5.52 -3.00
C THR A 41 14.77 -4.97 -4.34
N LYS A 42 15.91 -4.27 -4.36
CA LYS A 42 16.47 -3.68 -5.60
C LYS A 42 16.72 -4.72 -6.68
N LYS A 43 17.27 -5.87 -6.28
CA LYS A 43 17.52 -7.04 -7.13
C LYS A 43 17.29 -8.31 -6.31
N PRO A 44 17.00 -9.45 -6.94
CA PRO A 44 16.90 -10.72 -6.23
C PRO A 44 18.15 -10.98 -5.40
N VAL A 45 17.93 -11.42 -4.16
CA VAL A 45 19.01 -11.75 -3.22
C VAL A 45 18.92 -13.21 -2.80
N SER A 46 20.07 -13.86 -2.69
CA SER A 46 20.18 -15.19 -2.10
C SER A 46 20.59 -15.03 -0.64
N ALA A 47 19.83 -15.62 0.27
CA ALA A 47 20.17 -15.60 1.68
C ALA A 47 21.49 -16.32 1.91
N GLN A 48 22.54 -15.60 2.29
CA GLN A 48 23.85 -16.16 2.63
C GLN A 48 24.15 -16.07 4.13
N SER A 49 23.24 -15.59 4.96
CA SER A 49 23.52 -15.35 6.38
C SER A 49 22.54 -16.08 7.30
N ASP A 50 23.11 -16.64 8.37
CA ASP A 50 22.39 -17.35 9.45
C ASP A 50 21.54 -16.42 10.34
N THR A 51 21.40 -15.15 10.02
CA THR A 51 20.65 -14.20 10.82
C THR A 51 19.33 -13.85 10.13
N ALA A 52 18.23 -14.42 10.62
CA ALA A 52 16.90 -13.93 10.32
C ALA A 52 16.79 -12.48 10.84
N SER A 53 16.61 -11.52 9.94
CA SER A 53 16.31 -10.16 10.37
C SER A 53 14.88 -10.14 10.88
N SER A 54 14.69 -9.94 12.19
CA SER A 54 13.37 -9.65 12.75
C SER A 54 13.12 -8.15 12.70
N GLY A 55 12.00 -7.76 12.15
CA GLY A 55 11.51 -6.38 12.15
C GLY A 55 10.21 -6.28 12.92
N ILE A 56 9.75 -5.07 13.16
CA ILE A 56 8.43 -4.78 13.69
C ILE A 56 7.73 -3.88 12.67
N VAL A 57 6.56 -4.30 12.20
CA VAL A 57 5.66 -3.42 11.44
C VAL A 57 4.91 -2.55 12.44
N ILE A 58 5.06 -1.24 12.29
CA ILE A 58 4.32 -0.25 13.07
C ILE A 58 3.08 0.14 12.26
N PRO A 59 1.89 0.20 12.88
CA PRO A 59 0.68 0.61 12.20
C PRO A 59 0.84 1.97 11.52
N ASP A 60 0.42 2.04 10.29
CA ASP A 60 0.29 3.29 9.55
C ASP A 60 -1.09 3.32 8.85
N THR A 61 -1.39 4.40 8.17
CA THR A 61 -2.66 4.56 7.45
C THR A 61 -2.47 4.33 5.94
N CYS A 62 -1.61 3.38 5.58
CA CYS A 62 -1.41 2.92 4.21
C CYS A 62 -1.94 1.49 4.05
N MET A 63 -2.12 1.09 2.82
CA MET A 63 -2.45 -0.27 2.41
C MET A 63 -1.43 -0.72 1.37
N ASP A 64 -0.93 -1.94 1.52
CA ASP A 64 0.12 -2.46 0.65
C ASP A 64 -0.37 -3.67 -0.16
N ILE A 65 -0.13 -3.67 -1.46
CA ILE A 65 -0.08 -4.89 -2.25
C ILE A 65 1.36 -5.35 -2.25
N ILE A 66 1.61 -6.57 -1.79
CA ILE A 66 2.96 -7.14 -1.63
C ILE A 66 3.05 -8.43 -2.44
N PHE A 67 4.11 -8.56 -3.22
CA PHE A 67 4.50 -9.79 -3.93
C PHE A 67 5.84 -10.28 -3.40
N ASP A 68 5.85 -11.46 -2.79
CA ASP A 68 7.06 -12.18 -2.43
C ASP A 68 7.38 -13.19 -3.52
N ILE A 69 8.48 -12.98 -4.21
CA ILE A 69 8.87 -13.70 -5.42
C ILE A 69 10.04 -14.63 -5.10
N ASN A 70 9.89 -15.90 -5.38
CA ASN A 70 10.93 -16.90 -5.21
C ASN A 70 11.43 -17.38 -6.59
N TYR A 71 12.61 -16.92 -6.97
CA TYR A 71 13.22 -17.23 -8.26
C TYR A 71 13.77 -18.66 -8.31
N THR A 72 14.19 -19.22 -7.17
CA THR A 72 14.67 -20.61 -7.11
C THR A 72 13.54 -21.59 -7.37
N LYS A 73 12.38 -21.37 -6.79
CA LYS A 73 11.20 -22.24 -6.92
C LYS A 73 10.28 -21.84 -8.06
N ASN A 74 10.56 -20.73 -8.71
CA ASN A 74 9.72 -20.14 -9.76
C ASN A 74 8.26 -19.98 -9.33
N ASN A 75 8.05 -19.45 -8.11
CA ASN A 75 6.73 -19.17 -7.57
C ASN A 75 6.71 -17.83 -6.84
N TYR A 76 5.51 -17.32 -6.57
CA TYR A 76 5.31 -16.10 -5.76
C TYR A 76 4.06 -16.24 -4.89
N SER A 77 3.99 -15.43 -3.85
CA SER A 77 2.76 -15.13 -3.10
C SER A 77 2.43 -13.65 -3.25
N GLY A 78 1.15 -13.35 -3.38
CA GLY A 78 0.68 -11.97 -3.48
C GLY A 78 -0.43 -11.72 -2.45
N PHE A 79 -0.31 -10.66 -1.67
CA PHE A 79 -1.30 -10.30 -0.67
C PHE A 79 -1.52 -8.80 -0.58
N LEU A 80 -2.73 -8.46 -0.18
CA LEU A 80 -3.13 -7.12 0.24
C LEU A 80 -3.04 -7.06 1.76
N CYS A 81 -2.16 -6.19 2.29
CA CYS A 81 -2.17 -5.81 3.69
C CYS A 81 -3.07 -4.60 3.85
N THR A 82 -4.08 -4.72 4.70
CA THR A 82 -5.01 -3.62 5.03
C THR A 82 -4.44 -2.75 6.15
N ILE A 83 -5.19 -1.73 6.57
CA ILE A 83 -4.80 -0.88 7.70
C ILE A 83 -4.72 -1.75 8.96
N ASP A 84 -3.58 -1.68 9.64
CA ASP A 84 -3.35 -2.34 10.92
C ASP A 84 -3.56 -1.36 12.08
N GLU A 85 -4.16 -1.84 13.18
CA GLU A 85 -4.35 -1.09 14.43
C GLU A 85 -3.28 -1.43 15.47
N HIS A 86 -2.55 -2.53 15.27
CA HIS A 86 -1.53 -3.03 16.19
C HIS A 86 -0.23 -3.37 15.45
N SER A 87 0.90 -3.14 16.12
CA SER A 87 2.20 -3.58 15.62
C SER A 87 2.31 -5.10 15.68
N TYR A 88 3.03 -5.68 14.72
CA TYR A 88 3.34 -7.11 14.72
C TYR A 88 4.79 -7.37 14.28
N PRO A 89 5.40 -8.45 14.78
CA PRO A 89 6.74 -8.80 14.38
C PRO A 89 6.74 -9.35 12.95
N THR A 90 7.74 -8.95 12.18
CA THR A 90 8.09 -9.63 10.93
C THR A 90 9.33 -10.48 11.18
N GLY A 91 9.31 -11.70 10.70
CA GLY A 91 10.46 -12.58 10.75
C GLY A 91 10.35 -13.59 9.63
N GLY A 92 11.36 -13.68 8.80
CA GLY A 92 11.45 -14.69 7.75
C GLY A 92 12.14 -15.93 8.25
N THR A 93 11.69 -17.10 7.81
CA THR A 93 12.51 -18.30 7.83
C THR A 93 13.67 -18.08 6.87
N ILE A 94 14.90 -18.38 7.33
CA ILE A 94 16.07 -18.35 6.45
C ILE A 94 15.83 -19.41 5.38
N VAL A 95 15.70 -18.97 4.14
CA VAL A 95 15.56 -19.87 2.99
C VAL A 95 16.77 -19.63 2.10
N ALA A 96 17.46 -20.69 1.73
CA ALA A 96 18.62 -20.61 0.81
C ALA A 96 18.20 -20.28 -0.64
N ASP A 97 16.98 -19.79 -0.82
CA ASP A 97 16.41 -19.44 -2.12
C ASP A 97 16.80 -18.02 -2.55
N THR A 98 16.83 -17.79 -3.83
CA THR A 98 16.92 -16.44 -4.40
C THR A 98 15.53 -15.82 -4.42
N THR A 99 15.34 -14.76 -3.67
CA THR A 99 14.04 -14.11 -3.48
C THR A 99 14.09 -12.61 -3.73
N ALA A 100 12.94 -12.00 -3.98
CA ALA A 100 12.74 -10.56 -3.97
C ALA A 100 11.34 -10.23 -3.50
N THR A 101 11.19 -9.08 -2.86
CA THR A 101 9.88 -8.49 -2.54
C THR A 101 9.64 -7.29 -3.45
N PHE A 102 8.40 -7.14 -3.91
CA PHE A 102 7.92 -5.97 -4.64
C PHE A 102 6.57 -5.55 -4.08
N ALA A 103 6.41 -4.26 -3.78
CA ALA A 103 5.18 -3.77 -3.20
C ALA A 103 4.75 -2.40 -3.75
N VAL A 104 3.44 -2.18 -3.70
CA VAL A 104 2.78 -0.91 -4.00
C VAL A 104 2.09 -0.43 -2.73
N ARG A 105 2.51 0.71 -2.18
CA ARG A 105 1.91 1.32 -0.99
C ARG A 105 0.96 2.43 -1.38
N PHE A 106 -0.32 2.23 -1.12
CA PHE A 106 -1.37 3.21 -1.34
C PHE A 106 -1.62 4.03 -0.06
N TYR A 107 -2.05 5.29 -0.22
CA TYR A 107 -2.78 5.93 0.87
C TYR A 107 -4.08 5.17 1.10
N ALA A 108 -4.50 4.97 2.34
CA ALA A 108 -5.66 4.15 2.69
C ALA A 108 -6.93 4.54 1.92
N TRP A 109 -7.14 5.83 1.71
CA TRP A 109 -8.30 6.36 0.99
C TRP A 109 -8.20 6.30 -0.54
N THR A 110 -7.11 5.76 -1.10
CA THR A 110 -6.89 5.70 -2.55
C THR A 110 -6.81 4.29 -3.11
N ALA A 111 -6.56 3.27 -2.30
CA ALA A 111 -6.48 1.89 -2.76
C ALA A 111 -7.75 1.46 -3.51
N ILE A 112 -8.92 1.92 -3.03
CA ILE A 112 -10.24 1.70 -3.63
C ILE A 112 -10.34 2.16 -5.09
N LEU A 113 -9.53 3.13 -5.51
CA LEU A 113 -9.56 3.68 -6.87
C LEU A 113 -8.94 2.73 -7.91
N PHE A 114 -8.27 1.68 -7.45
CA PHE A 114 -7.58 0.69 -8.29
C PHE A 114 -8.13 -0.73 -8.12
N SER A 115 -8.94 -0.96 -7.09
CA SER A 115 -9.51 -2.27 -6.78
C SER A 115 -10.78 -2.55 -7.56
N GLU A 116 -11.11 -3.83 -7.73
CA GLU A 116 -12.39 -4.27 -8.28
C GLU A 116 -13.48 -4.35 -7.20
N GLU A 117 -13.07 -4.58 -5.94
CA GLU A 117 -13.94 -4.77 -4.79
C GLU A 117 -13.79 -3.66 -3.76
N ASP A 118 -14.72 -3.60 -2.80
CA ASP A 118 -14.69 -2.67 -1.68
C ASP A 118 -13.98 -3.30 -0.48
N PHE A 119 -13.39 -2.45 0.37
CA PHE A 119 -12.64 -2.89 1.57
C PHE A 119 -13.47 -2.89 2.85
N THR A 120 -14.80 -2.80 2.76
CA THR A 120 -15.71 -2.66 3.91
C THR A 120 -15.43 -3.69 5.01
N GLY A 121 -15.10 -3.21 6.20
CA GLY A 121 -14.81 -4.03 7.37
C GLY A 121 -13.48 -4.82 7.31
N ARG A 122 -12.63 -4.55 6.33
CA ARG A 122 -11.34 -5.22 6.13
C ARG A 122 -10.22 -4.43 6.80
N LYS A 123 -9.80 -4.84 7.97
CA LYS A 123 -8.66 -4.27 8.72
C LYS A 123 -7.93 -5.37 9.49
N ASN A 124 -6.70 -5.09 9.91
CA ASN A 124 -5.85 -6.01 10.69
C ASN A 124 -5.66 -7.37 10.02
N SER A 125 -5.59 -7.43 8.70
CA SER A 125 -5.56 -8.69 7.97
C SER A 125 -4.82 -8.57 6.65
N ALA A 126 -4.25 -9.68 6.22
CA ALA A 126 -3.75 -9.88 4.88
C ALA A 126 -4.73 -10.78 4.10
N PHE A 127 -5.01 -10.41 2.87
CA PHE A 127 -5.91 -11.12 1.95
C PHE A 127 -5.13 -11.52 0.70
N ALA A 128 -5.58 -12.54 -0.01
CA ALA A 128 -5.02 -12.82 -1.33
C ALA A 128 -5.26 -11.62 -2.26
N VAL A 129 -4.22 -11.19 -2.99
CA VAL A 129 -4.29 -9.99 -3.83
C VAL A 129 -5.40 -10.06 -4.87
N GLU A 130 -5.70 -11.26 -5.37
CA GLU A 130 -6.76 -11.52 -6.35
C GLU A 130 -8.17 -11.24 -5.84
N GLU A 131 -8.40 -11.23 -4.54
CA GLU A 131 -9.71 -10.90 -3.99
C GLU A 131 -10.12 -9.46 -4.31
N PHE A 132 -9.15 -8.55 -4.42
CA PHE A 132 -9.40 -7.12 -4.61
C PHE A 132 -8.79 -6.54 -5.90
N PHE A 133 -7.75 -7.16 -6.42
CA PHE A 133 -6.96 -6.68 -7.55
C PHE A 133 -6.70 -7.76 -8.59
N SER A 134 -7.75 -8.55 -8.92
CA SER A 134 -7.62 -9.70 -9.81
C SER A 134 -7.06 -9.35 -11.19
N LYS A 135 -7.52 -8.24 -11.78
CA LYS A 135 -7.06 -7.77 -13.08
C LYS A 135 -5.63 -7.22 -13.05
N LEU A 136 -5.27 -6.54 -11.96
CA LEU A 136 -3.89 -6.06 -11.79
C LEU A 136 -2.94 -7.25 -11.65
N LYS A 137 -3.30 -8.22 -10.80
CA LYS A 137 -2.53 -9.45 -10.62
C LYS A 137 -2.33 -10.18 -11.93
N ALA A 138 -3.40 -10.44 -12.68
CA ALA A 138 -3.33 -11.18 -13.93
C ALA A 138 -2.41 -10.51 -14.99
N GLU A 139 -2.37 -9.19 -15.04
CA GLU A 139 -1.49 -8.45 -15.95
C GLU A 139 -0.04 -8.37 -15.44
N LEU A 140 0.16 -8.33 -14.12
CA LEU A 140 1.48 -8.18 -13.52
C LEU A 140 2.21 -9.52 -13.34
N GLU A 141 1.48 -10.58 -13.03
CA GLU A 141 2.02 -11.91 -12.73
C GLU A 141 3.05 -12.42 -13.74
N PRO A 142 2.79 -12.42 -15.07
CA PRO A 142 3.75 -12.92 -16.04
C PRO A 142 5.05 -12.09 -16.10
N LEU A 143 5.03 -10.88 -15.57
CA LEU A 143 6.15 -9.94 -15.62
C LEU A 143 7.01 -9.95 -14.34
N LEU A 144 6.52 -10.57 -13.26
CA LEU A 144 7.23 -10.58 -11.97
C LEU A 144 8.60 -11.28 -12.06
N PHE A 145 8.72 -12.31 -12.87
CA PHE A 145 9.97 -13.05 -13.08
C PHE A 145 10.82 -12.48 -14.20
N ASP A 146 10.20 -12.04 -15.30
CA ASP A 146 10.89 -11.54 -16.49
C ASP A 146 11.64 -10.23 -16.20
N VAL A 147 11.16 -9.45 -15.22
CA VAL A 147 11.74 -8.17 -14.85
C VAL A 147 12.28 -8.25 -13.41
N PRO A 148 13.55 -8.62 -13.21
CA PRO A 148 14.05 -8.91 -11.87
C PRO A 148 14.30 -7.65 -11.02
N THR A 149 14.54 -6.48 -11.63
CA THR A 149 14.86 -5.25 -10.90
C THR A 149 13.60 -4.53 -10.38
N LEU A 150 13.73 -3.87 -9.23
CA LEU A 150 12.65 -3.06 -8.66
C LEU A 150 12.21 -1.95 -9.62
N ASP A 151 13.13 -1.18 -10.18
CA ASP A 151 12.84 -0.10 -11.12
C ASP A 151 12.05 -0.60 -12.35
N GLY A 152 12.46 -1.74 -12.89
CA GLY A 152 11.76 -2.34 -14.02
C GLY A 152 10.32 -2.73 -13.68
N LYS A 153 10.10 -3.35 -12.51
CA LYS A 153 8.76 -3.68 -12.03
C LYS A 153 7.90 -2.43 -11.83
N ILE A 154 8.49 -1.35 -11.29
CA ILE A 154 7.80 -0.07 -11.09
C ILE A 154 7.31 0.49 -12.41
N VAL A 155 8.19 0.60 -13.43
CA VAL A 155 7.83 1.16 -14.74
C VAL A 155 6.64 0.46 -15.38
N ILE A 156 6.56 -0.86 -15.25
CA ILE A 156 5.45 -1.65 -15.78
C ILE A 156 4.19 -1.45 -14.94
N THR A 157 4.34 -1.52 -13.61
CA THR A 157 3.21 -1.38 -12.67
C THR A 157 2.57 0.00 -12.76
N GLU A 158 3.36 1.06 -12.92
CA GLU A 158 2.84 2.42 -13.13
C GLU A 158 1.94 2.50 -14.37
N LYS A 159 2.35 1.91 -15.48
CA LYS A 159 1.54 1.87 -16.71
C LYS A 159 0.22 1.14 -16.50
N LEU A 160 0.23 0.03 -15.77
CA LEU A 160 -0.97 -0.74 -15.44
C LEU A 160 -1.89 0.05 -14.50
N LEU A 161 -1.35 0.65 -13.46
CA LEU A 161 -2.12 1.43 -12.49
C LEU A 161 -2.75 2.68 -13.13
N LEU A 162 -2.04 3.38 -14.02
CA LEU A 162 -2.59 4.51 -14.75
C LEU A 162 -3.80 4.12 -15.62
N LYS A 163 -3.80 2.92 -16.18
CA LYS A 163 -4.96 2.40 -16.96
C LYS A 163 -6.14 2.02 -16.07
N LYS A 164 -5.87 1.59 -14.83
CA LYS A 164 -6.87 1.08 -13.89
C LYS A 164 -7.46 2.16 -12.98
N LEU A 165 -6.86 3.33 -12.93
CA LEU A 165 -7.27 4.42 -12.06
C LEU A 165 -8.73 4.84 -12.33
N SER A 166 -9.60 4.63 -11.36
CA SER A 166 -11.03 4.90 -11.43
C SER A 166 -11.41 6.12 -10.58
N THR A 167 -11.21 7.32 -11.12
CA THR A 167 -11.46 8.58 -10.40
C THR A 167 -12.93 8.85 -10.09
N ASN A 168 -13.86 8.17 -10.75
CA ASN A 168 -15.30 8.24 -10.44
C ASN A 168 -15.66 7.62 -9.08
N ARG A 169 -14.77 6.82 -8.48
CA ARG A 169 -14.91 6.27 -7.12
C ARG A 169 -14.45 7.24 -6.03
N ILE A 170 -13.98 8.43 -6.37
CA ILE A 170 -13.59 9.43 -5.38
C ILE A 170 -14.82 9.91 -4.60
N ASN A 171 -14.81 9.69 -3.30
CA ASN A 171 -15.84 10.20 -2.40
C ASN A 171 -15.39 11.59 -1.87
N ASN A 172 -16.03 12.65 -2.35
CA ASN A 172 -15.68 14.02 -1.97
C ASN A 172 -15.89 14.29 -0.48
N ASN A 173 -16.90 13.70 0.16
CA ASN A 173 -17.12 13.87 1.60
C ASN A 173 -15.99 13.20 2.41
N LEU A 174 -15.51 12.02 1.98
CA LEU A 174 -14.35 11.38 2.57
C LEU A 174 -13.10 12.28 2.42
N MET A 175 -12.86 12.81 1.23
CA MET A 175 -11.71 13.68 0.98
C MET A 175 -11.76 14.96 1.83
N ASN A 176 -12.94 15.57 1.98
CA ASN A 176 -13.13 16.74 2.82
C ASN A 176 -12.94 16.42 4.31
N ALA A 177 -13.46 15.29 4.79
CA ALA A 177 -13.27 14.83 6.16
C ALA A 177 -11.78 14.61 6.47
N ILE A 178 -11.07 13.88 5.62
CA ILE A 178 -9.62 13.64 5.75
C ILE A 178 -8.86 14.98 5.72
N HIS A 179 -9.23 15.88 4.82
CA HIS A 179 -8.61 17.20 4.76
C HIS A 179 -8.72 17.95 6.09
N TYR A 180 -9.92 18.02 6.65
CA TYR A 180 -10.15 18.71 7.91
C TYR A 180 -9.43 18.03 9.09
N MET A 181 -9.40 16.70 9.11
CA MET A 181 -8.61 15.94 10.11
C MET A 181 -7.12 16.26 10.03
N LEU A 182 -6.55 16.34 8.83
CA LEU A 182 -5.14 16.69 8.62
C LEU A 182 -4.85 18.16 8.98
N GLU A 183 -5.73 19.08 8.61
CA GLU A 183 -5.61 20.52 8.92
C GLU A 183 -5.61 20.79 10.43
N THR A 184 -6.41 20.03 11.16
CA THR A 184 -6.48 20.10 12.64
C THR A 184 -5.46 19.23 13.36
N ASN A 185 -4.57 18.55 12.63
CA ASN A 185 -3.60 17.57 13.16
C ASN A 185 -4.29 16.49 14.03
N GLY A 186 -5.42 15.96 13.59
CA GLY A 186 -6.18 14.91 14.25
C GLY A 186 -6.92 15.36 15.52
N ARG A 187 -7.00 16.67 15.81
CA ARG A 187 -7.66 17.19 17.01
C ARG A 187 -9.15 17.52 16.82
N ALA A 188 -9.66 17.41 15.61
CA ALA A 188 -11.08 17.63 15.32
C ALA A 188 -11.95 16.60 16.06
N LYS A 189 -13.06 17.07 16.62
CA LYS A 189 -14.11 16.19 17.12
C LYS A 189 -14.96 15.69 15.96
N ILE A 190 -15.67 14.58 16.15
CA ILE A 190 -16.58 14.03 15.13
C ILE A 190 -17.64 15.06 14.73
N SER A 191 -18.19 15.80 15.71
CA SER A 191 -19.14 16.89 15.44
C SER A 191 -18.58 17.94 14.46
N ASP A 192 -17.33 18.36 14.68
CA ASP A 192 -16.69 19.38 13.86
C ASP A 192 -16.48 18.90 12.42
N ILE A 193 -16.13 17.61 12.26
CA ILE A 193 -15.99 16.95 10.94
C ILE A 193 -17.36 16.87 10.26
N CYS A 194 -18.41 16.50 10.98
CA CYS A 194 -19.79 16.45 10.46
C CYS A 194 -20.24 17.83 9.98
N ASP A 195 -20.02 18.86 10.75
CA ASP A 195 -20.37 20.25 10.40
C ASP A 195 -19.60 20.72 9.17
N TYR A 196 -18.29 20.47 9.14
CA TYR A 196 -17.43 20.84 8.01
C TYR A 196 -17.82 20.14 6.70
N THR A 197 -18.20 18.87 6.78
CA THR A 197 -18.56 18.05 5.61
C THR A 197 -20.05 18.10 5.27
N SER A 198 -20.87 18.67 6.13
CA SER A 198 -22.34 18.70 6.01
C SER A 198 -22.96 17.30 5.91
N VAL A 199 -22.39 16.33 6.64
CA VAL A 199 -22.93 14.97 6.75
C VAL A 199 -23.23 14.62 8.20
N SER A 200 -24.19 13.72 8.42
CA SER A 200 -24.45 13.21 9.77
C SER A 200 -23.35 12.24 10.24
N GLU A 201 -23.21 12.06 11.54
CA GLU A 201 -22.27 11.12 12.14
C GLU A 201 -22.43 9.71 11.55
N ARG A 202 -23.67 9.20 11.43
CA ARG A 202 -23.95 7.91 10.80
C ARG A 202 -23.51 7.83 9.32
N GLN A 203 -23.62 8.95 8.58
CA GLN A 203 -23.12 9.00 7.21
C GLN A 203 -21.60 9.02 7.19
N LEU A 204 -20.97 9.74 8.13
CA LEU A 204 -19.52 9.80 8.27
C LEU A 204 -18.97 8.40 8.58
N GLU A 205 -19.53 7.68 9.56
CA GLU A 205 -19.15 6.30 9.87
C GLU A 205 -19.24 5.40 8.63
N ARG A 206 -20.33 5.49 7.87
CA ARG A 206 -20.50 4.71 6.64
C ARG A 206 -19.44 5.06 5.59
N ILE A 207 -19.06 6.32 5.47
CA ILE A 207 -18.03 6.77 4.53
C ILE A 207 -16.64 6.22 4.90
N PHE A 208 -16.34 6.09 6.18
CA PHE A 208 -15.06 5.55 6.65
C PHE A 208 -15.03 4.02 6.76
N ASN A 209 -16.15 3.35 6.68
CA ASN A 209 -16.24 1.89 6.67
C ASN A 209 -16.15 1.29 5.25
N TYR A 210 -15.82 2.10 4.26
CA TYR A 210 -15.60 1.64 2.90
C TYR A 210 -14.21 1.07 2.73
#